data_70f72dd059452bf001af44a01906c758
#
_entry.id   70f72dd059452bf001af44a01906c758
#
_cell.length_a   1.000
_cell.length_b   1.000
_cell.length_c   1.000
_cell.angle_alpha   90.00
_cell.angle_beta   90.00
_cell.angle_gamma   90.00
#
_symmetry.space_group_name_H-M   'P 1'
#
loop_
_entity.id
_entity.type
_entity.pdbx_description
1 polymer ?
#
loop_
_entity_poly.entity_id
_entity_poly.type
_entity_poly.pdbx_seq_one_letter_code
_entity_poly.pdbx_strand_id
1 'polypeptide(L)'
;MTPLTLRVATLNISGGEKAFEDSQNATRQSRLQALRQLVKQIDPSVLCLQEVSQFVDADGVTHTLLDEIKESGGYLSAYFGKTVSMDTHLQVKKEVMVEGIFNDWQNWSKGNAVLSRIPFGRLGNPEQPGKPRNIPLYQPPVYQGNRDTEPRFAVLTRLQQPPHPFIATLHLTTLMGERHPPLSRNKIEQSHLMRDQQVRQLLELVQQHILETDQPFILTGDFNAPRQEFCIAHLLESENQFVRLKPEEEVSSHAGISEAIDHIFFYPRKRLVDYRCWIEASDLARRSSDHLPVTAEIQIK
;
A
#
# COMPACT_ATOMS: atom_id res chain seq x y z
N MET A 1 23.75 19.02 8.93
CA MET A 1 22.69 19.08 7.88
C MET A 1 21.36 19.21 8.57
N THR A 2 20.45 20.02 8.04
CA THR A 2 19.08 20.10 8.53
C THR A 2 18.37 18.78 8.24
N PRO A 3 17.64 18.20 9.20
CA PRO A 3 16.87 16.97 8.96
C PRO A 3 15.85 17.15 7.83
N LEU A 4 15.66 16.12 7.03
CA LEU A 4 14.55 16.06 6.05
C LEU A 4 13.25 15.78 6.80
N THR A 5 12.23 16.60 6.61
CA THR A 5 10.88 16.34 7.12
C THR A 5 10.00 15.85 5.97
N LEU A 6 9.39 14.68 6.14
CA LEU A 6 8.45 14.10 5.20
C LEU A 6 7.12 13.82 5.90
N ARG A 7 6.01 14.19 5.27
CA ARG A 7 4.68 13.66 5.61
C ARG A 7 4.36 12.52 4.66
N VAL A 8 4.26 11.31 5.19
CA VAL A 8 3.99 10.08 4.44
C VAL A 8 2.62 9.55 4.87
N ALA A 9 1.77 9.21 3.92
CA ALA A 9 0.49 8.58 4.18
C ALA A 9 0.36 7.26 3.43
N THR A 10 -0.28 6.26 4.04
CA THR A 10 -0.66 5.01 3.40
C THR A 10 -2.17 4.80 3.53
N LEU A 11 -2.79 4.31 2.46
CA LEU A 11 -4.23 4.06 2.41
C LEU A 11 -4.55 2.96 1.39
N ASN A 12 -5.21 1.91 1.82
CA ASN A 12 -5.92 1.02 0.92
C ASN A 12 -7.22 1.69 0.47
N ILE A 13 -7.40 1.90 -0.83
CA ILE A 13 -8.56 2.63 -1.39
C ILE A 13 -9.70 1.72 -1.84
N SER A 14 -9.57 0.40 -1.65
CA SER A 14 -10.59 -0.59 -2.01
C SER A 14 -11.15 -0.41 -3.45
N GLY A 15 -10.33 0.04 -4.39
CA GLY A 15 -10.75 0.37 -5.77
C GLY A 15 -11.79 1.50 -5.85
N GLY A 16 -12.10 2.19 -4.77
CA GLY A 16 -13.22 3.12 -4.64
C GLY A 16 -14.59 2.44 -4.47
N GLU A 17 -14.60 1.13 -4.17
CA GLU A 17 -15.83 0.33 -4.13
C GLU A 17 -16.50 0.32 -2.74
N LYS A 18 -15.74 0.54 -1.67
CA LYS A 18 -16.21 0.46 -0.29
C LYS A 18 -15.87 1.72 0.50
N ALA A 19 -16.60 1.94 1.59
CA ALA A 19 -16.32 2.97 2.58
C ALA A 19 -16.38 2.39 4.00
N PHE A 20 -15.73 3.07 4.96
CA PHE A 20 -15.73 2.69 6.38
C PHE A 20 -17.15 2.79 6.96
N GLU A 21 -17.85 3.84 6.58
CA GLU A 21 -19.27 4.04 6.84
C GLU A 21 -20.02 4.16 5.52
N ASP A 22 -20.61 3.07 5.07
CA ASP A 22 -21.39 3.05 3.83
C ASP A 22 -22.78 3.67 4.06
N SER A 23 -23.05 4.79 3.42
CA SER A 23 -24.41 5.33 3.33
C SER A 23 -25.16 4.67 2.17
N GLN A 24 -26.46 4.44 2.33
CA GLN A 24 -27.30 3.80 1.29
C GLN A 24 -27.27 4.51 -0.07
N ASN A 25 -26.81 5.76 -0.13
CA ASN A 25 -26.71 6.58 -1.33
C ASN A 25 -25.25 6.82 -1.80
N ALA A 26 -24.25 6.17 -1.17
CA ALA A 26 -22.86 6.37 -1.54
C ALA A 26 -22.56 5.70 -2.90
N THR A 27 -22.11 6.50 -3.86
CA THR A 27 -21.65 6.02 -5.15
C THR A 27 -20.14 5.94 -5.18
N ARG A 28 -19.58 5.16 -6.13
CA ARG A 28 -18.15 5.15 -6.39
C ARG A 28 -17.62 6.57 -6.62
N GLN A 29 -18.31 7.38 -7.41
CA GLN A 29 -17.92 8.76 -7.69
C GLN A 29 -17.88 9.65 -6.43
N SER A 30 -18.86 9.52 -5.51
CA SER A 30 -18.85 10.27 -4.25
C SER A 30 -17.70 9.86 -3.33
N ARG A 31 -17.35 8.57 -3.28
CA ARG A 31 -16.19 8.06 -2.53
C ARG A 31 -14.88 8.60 -3.11
N LEU A 32 -14.72 8.59 -4.43
CA LEU A 32 -13.54 9.14 -5.09
C LEU A 32 -13.42 10.65 -4.90
N GLN A 33 -14.53 11.38 -4.86
CA GLN A 33 -14.53 12.81 -4.53
C GLN A 33 -14.09 13.04 -3.07
N ALA A 34 -14.57 12.24 -2.12
CA ALA A 34 -14.14 12.30 -0.72
C ALA A 34 -12.64 11.98 -0.60
N LEU A 35 -12.14 10.95 -1.32
CA LEU A 35 -10.72 10.59 -1.35
C LEU A 35 -9.85 11.75 -1.85
N ARG A 36 -10.24 12.44 -2.92
CA ARG A 36 -9.49 13.60 -3.44
C ARG A 36 -9.44 14.76 -2.43
N GLN A 37 -10.55 15.02 -1.74
CA GLN A 37 -10.59 16.03 -0.68
C GLN A 37 -9.75 15.63 0.52
N LEU A 38 -9.81 14.35 0.92
CA LEU A 38 -9.00 13.79 1.99
C LEU A 38 -7.50 13.92 1.72
N VAL A 39 -7.05 13.57 0.50
CA VAL A 39 -5.65 13.72 0.10
C VAL A 39 -5.18 15.17 0.20
N LYS A 40 -6.02 16.14 -0.19
CA LYS A 40 -5.73 17.57 -0.02
C LYS A 40 -5.67 17.99 1.45
N GLN A 41 -6.53 17.44 2.30
CA GLN A 41 -6.58 17.75 3.72
C GLN A 41 -5.35 17.18 4.46
N ILE A 42 -4.98 15.93 4.19
CA ILE A 42 -3.79 15.29 4.77
C ILE A 42 -2.52 15.95 4.25
N ASP A 43 -2.52 16.36 2.98
CA ASP A 43 -1.41 17.05 2.30
C ASP A 43 -0.06 16.29 2.40
N PRO A 44 0.01 14.99 2.07
CA PRO A 44 1.24 14.21 2.23
C PRO A 44 2.27 14.54 1.14
N SER A 45 3.56 14.58 1.53
CA SER A 45 4.68 14.68 0.58
C SER A 45 4.80 13.40 -0.26
N VAL A 46 4.48 12.26 0.35
CA VAL A 46 4.45 10.93 -0.29
C VAL A 46 3.16 10.23 0.11
N LEU A 47 2.42 9.76 -0.89
CA LEU A 47 1.19 9.00 -0.72
C LEU A 47 1.37 7.59 -1.29
N CYS A 48 1.14 6.59 -0.45
CA CYS A 48 1.21 5.18 -0.76
C CYS A 48 -0.20 4.60 -0.79
N LEU A 49 -0.60 4.02 -1.91
CA LEU A 49 -1.95 3.49 -2.10
C LEU A 49 -1.93 2.00 -2.38
N GLN A 50 -2.92 1.27 -1.85
CA GLN A 50 -3.18 -0.12 -2.16
C GLN A 50 -4.56 -0.26 -2.82
N GLU A 51 -4.77 -1.35 -3.53
CA GLU A 51 -5.98 -1.63 -4.29
C GLU A 51 -6.35 -0.55 -5.32
N VAL A 52 -5.37 0.09 -5.92
CA VAL A 52 -5.60 1.04 -7.02
C VAL A 52 -6.05 0.27 -8.25
N SER A 53 -7.19 0.66 -8.82
CA SER A 53 -7.69 0.10 -10.07
C SER A 53 -7.32 0.97 -11.26
N GLN A 54 -6.98 0.33 -12.37
CA GLN A 54 -6.72 0.95 -13.66
C GLN A 54 -7.39 0.11 -14.75
N PHE A 55 -7.94 0.75 -15.76
CA PHE A 55 -8.40 0.06 -16.97
C PHE A 55 -8.02 0.87 -18.22
N VAL A 56 -7.89 0.16 -19.34
CA VAL A 56 -7.67 0.74 -20.65
C VAL A 56 -8.91 0.45 -21.49
N ASP A 57 -9.54 1.48 -22.03
CA ASP A 57 -10.73 1.32 -22.84
C ASP A 57 -10.45 0.83 -24.28
N ALA A 58 -11.50 0.68 -25.09
CA ALA A 58 -11.40 0.21 -26.46
C ALA A 58 -10.58 1.15 -27.37
N ASP A 59 -10.52 2.43 -27.04
CA ASP A 59 -9.74 3.44 -27.76
C ASP A 59 -8.28 3.50 -27.29
N GLY A 60 -7.88 2.66 -26.34
CA GLY A 60 -6.54 2.63 -25.75
C GLY A 60 -6.29 3.71 -24.72
N VAL A 61 -7.32 4.42 -24.26
CA VAL A 61 -7.19 5.43 -23.22
C VAL A 61 -7.12 4.77 -21.85
N THR A 62 -6.09 5.11 -21.10
CA THR A 62 -5.91 4.63 -19.73
C THR A 62 -6.73 5.46 -18.75
N HIS A 63 -7.63 4.81 -18.04
CA HIS A 63 -8.41 5.40 -16.97
C HIS A 63 -7.85 4.92 -15.64
N THR A 64 -7.31 5.84 -14.87
CA THR A 64 -6.76 5.55 -13.54
C THR A 64 -7.10 6.65 -12.56
N LEU A 65 -7.50 6.24 -11.36
CA LEU A 65 -7.68 7.17 -10.25
C LEU A 65 -6.37 7.87 -9.86
N LEU A 66 -5.24 7.25 -10.20
CA LEU A 66 -3.92 7.78 -9.87
C LEU A 66 -3.66 9.15 -10.49
N ASP A 67 -4.06 9.35 -11.76
CA ASP A 67 -3.85 10.63 -12.46
C ASP A 67 -4.68 11.75 -11.85
N GLU A 68 -5.94 11.46 -11.49
CA GLU A 68 -6.80 12.43 -10.82
C GLU A 68 -6.27 12.84 -9.43
N ILE A 69 -5.73 11.87 -8.67
CA ILE A 69 -5.09 12.15 -7.37
C ILE A 69 -3.80 12.93 -7.57
N LYS A 70 -2.99 12.55 -8.57
CA LYS A 70 -1.74 13.23 -8.90
C LYS A 70 -1.96 14.71 -9.17
N GLU A 71 -2.90 15.03 -10.06
CA GLU A 71 -3.23 16.41 -10.39
C GLU A 71 -3.79 17.17 -9.19
N SER A 72 -4.80 16.60 -8.51
CA SER A 72 -5.48 17.25 -7.39
C SER A 72 -4.58 17.47 -6.17
N GLY A 73 -3.60 16.58 -5.94
CA GLY A 73 -2.65 16.63 -4.83
C GLY A 73 -1.35 17.35 -5.15
N GLY A 74 -1.14 17.80 -6.40
CA GLY A 74 0.08 18.51 -6.84
C GLY A 74 1.33 17.62 -6.80
N TYR A 75 1.19 16.30 -7.07
CA TYR A 75 2.31 15.38 -7.10
C TYR A 75 3.12 15.49 -8.40
N LEU A 76 4.43 15.58 -8.27
CA LEU A 76 5.34 15.62 -9.42
C LEU A 76 5.50 14.24 -10.07
N SER A 77 5.49 13.19 -9.26
CA SER A 77 5.77 11.83 -9.68
C SER A 77 4.67 10.88 -9.19
N ALA A 78 4.30 9.93 -10.04
CA ALA A 78 3.39 8.84 -9.71
C ALA A 78 3.86 7.55 -10.37
N TYR A 79 3.60 6.42 -9.73
CA TYR A 79 3.89 5.09 -10.26
C TYR A 79 2.83 4.09 -9.83
N PHE A 80 2.33 3.32 -10.79
CA PHE A 80 1.42 2.21 -10.57
C PHE A 80 2.17 0.88 -10.75
N GLY A 81 2.18 0.08 -9.70
CA GLY A 81 2.74 -1.27 -9.69
C GLY A 81 1.63 -2.32 -9.79
N LYS A 82 1.43 -2.85 -10.99
CA LYS A 82 0.40 -3.86 -11.26
C LYS A 82 0.64 -5.14 -10.45
N THR A 83 -0.39 -5.64 -9.79
CA THR A 83 -0.38 -6.89 -9.02
C THR A 83 -1.19 -7.98 -9.74
N VAL A 84 -2.43 -7.66 -10.10
CA VAL A 84 -3.37 -8.55 -10.77
C VAL A 84 -3.92 -7.85 -12.01
N SER A 85 -4.20 -8.60 -13.06
CA SER A 85 -4.82 -8.08 -14.29
C SER A 85 -5.96 -8.98 -14.75
N MET A 86 -6.73 -8.50 -15.72
CA MET A 86 -7.79 -9.28 -16.34
C MET A 86 -7.27 -10.60 -16.89
N ASP A 87 -6.10 -10.61 -17.55
CA ASP A 87 -5.48 -11.84 -18.05
C ASP A 87 -5.25 -12.88 -16.94
N THR A 88 -4.87 -12.41 -15.74
CA THR A 88 -4.71 -13.29 -14.58
C THR A 88 -6.05 -13.88 -14.13
N HIS A 89 -7.12 -13.09 -14.16
CA HIS A 89 -8.47 -13.56 -13.82
C HIS A 89 -9.08 -14.47 -14.89
N LEU A 90 -8.88 -14.17 -16.18
CA LEU A 90 -9.42 -14.93 -17.29
C LEU A 90 -8.95 -16.39 -17.31
N GLN A 91 -7.75 -16.66 -16.80
CA GLN A 91 -7.22 -18.01 -16.67
C GLN A 91 -8.03 -18.91 -15.72
N VAL A 92 -8.84 -18.31 -14.83
CA VAL A 92 -9.45 -19.03 -13.71
C VAL A 92 -10.97 -18.90 -13.64
N LYS A 93 -11.55 -17.78 -14.08
CA LYS A 93 -12.98 -17.49 -13.95
C LYS A 93 -13.63 -17.22 -15.31
N LYS A 94 -14.17 -18.28 -15.95
CA LYS A 94 -14.88 -18.16 -17.22
C LYS A 94 -16.01 -17.13 -17.22
N GLU A 95 -16.70 -17.00 -16.09
CA GLU A 95 -17.80 -16.03 -15.93
C GLU A 95 -17.27 -14.59 -16.00
N VAL A 96 -16.15 -14.30 -15.34
CA VAL A 96 -15.49 -12.99 -15.42
C VAL A 96 -14.98 -12.72 -16.84
N MET A 97 -14.56 -13.75 -17.58
CA MET A 97 -14.17 -13.62 -18.97
C MET A 97 -15.35 -13.17 -19.85
N VAL A 98 -16.51 -13.80 -19.70
CA VAL A 98 -17.71 -13.46 -20.48
C VAL A 98 -18.13 -12.01 -20.16
N GLU A 99 -18.25 -11.67 -18.89
CA GLU A 99 -18.54 -10.29 -18.45
C GLU A 99 -17.51 -9.28 -19.00
N GLY A 100 -16.23 -9.63 -18.93
CA GLY A 100 -15.14 -8.78 -19.44
C GLY A 100 -15.23 -8.52 -20.95
N ILE A 101 -15.58 -9.55 -21.75
CA ILE A 101 -15.75 -9.44 -23.20
C ILE A 101 -16.95 -8.55 -23.54
N PHE A 102 -18.09 -8.74 -22.89
CA PHE A 102 -19.31 -8.01 -23.21
C PHE A 102 -19.34 -6.58 -22.62
N ASN A 103 -18.50 -6.28 -21.62
CA ASN A 103 -18.42 -4.96 -20.98
C ASN A 103 -17.11 -4.22 -21.28
N ASP A 104 -16.33 -4.66 -22.26
CA ASP A 104 -15.05 -4.06 -22.67
C ASP A 104 -14.01 -3.89 -21.54
N TRP A 105 -14.04 -4.79 -20.54
CA TRP A 105 -13.08 -4.78 -19.42
C TRP A 105 -11.70 -5.35 -19.78
N GLN A 106 -11.36 -5.39 -21.04
CA GLN A 106 -10.25 -6.18 -21.58
C GLN A 106 -8.88 -5.85 -20.98
N ASN A 107 -8.70 -4.65 -20.43
CA ASN A 107 -7.42 -4.20 -19.89
C ASN A 107 -7.51 -3.70 -18.44
N TRP A 108 -8.35 -4.33 -17.63
CA TRP A 108 -8.40 -4.04 -16.20
C TRP A 108 -7.17 -4.58 -15.47
N SER A 109 -6.65 -3.80 -14.53
CA SER A 109 -5.61 -4.22 -13.59
C SER A 109 -5.79 -3.53 -12.23
N LYS A 110 -5.23 -4.17 -11.20
CA LYS A 110 -5.21 -3.70 -9.81
C LYS A 110 -3.82 -3.81 -9.26
N GLY A 111 -3.45 -2.91 -8.36
CA GLY A 111 -2.11 -2.94 -7.75
C GLY A 111 -1.90 -1.88 -6.69
N ASN A 112 -0.62 -1.67 -6.37
CA ASN A 112 -0.19 -0.64 -5.44
C ASN A 112 0.34 0.58 -6.19
N ALA A 113 0.29 1.75 -5.57
CA ALA A 113 0.83 2.96 -6.19
C ALA A 113 1.57 3.84 -5.18
N VAL A 114 2.51 4.62 -5.69
CA VAL A 114 3.21 5.65 -4.94
C VAL A 114 3.15 6.96 -5.72
N LEU A 115 2.72 8.02 -5.04
CA LEU A 115 2.78 9.39 -5.55
C LEU A 115 3.72 10.21 -4.66
N SER A 116 4.48 11.14 -5.26
CA SER A 116 5.43 11.97 -4.54
C SER A 116 5.52 13.37 -5.10
N ARG A 117 5.63 14.36 -4.21
CA ARG A 117 6.00 15.74 -4.55
C ARG A 117 7.51 15.92 -4.73
N ILE A 118 8.29 14.90 -4.38
CA ILE A 118 9.73 14.83 -4.58
C ILE A 118 9.98 13.90 -5.76
N PRO A 119 10.82 14.26 -6.73
CA PRO A 119 11.13 13.38 -7.86
C PRO A 119 11.68 12.02 -7.41
N PHE A 120 11.35 10.98 -8.17
CA PHE A 120 11.95 9.66 -7.96
C PHE A 120 13.36 9.61 -8.52
N GLY A 121 14.30 9.12 -7.71
CA GLY A 121 15.67 8.81 -8.11
C GLY A 121 15.82 7.34 -8.54
N ARG A 122 16.92 7.03 -9.20
CA ARG A 122 17.32 5.64 -9.44
C ARG A 122 17.62 4.97 -8.11
N LEU A 123 17.22 3.72 -7.95
CA LEU A 123 17.44 2.99 -6.70
C LEU A 123 18.93 2.94 -6.30
N GLY A 124 19.83 2.68 -7.26
CA GLY A 124 21.28 2.64 -7.03
C GLY A 124 22.00 3.98 -7.11
N ASN A 125 21.39 5.02 -7.69
CA ASN A 125 21.97 6.37 -7.80
C ASN A 125 20.88 7.44 -7.74
N PRO A 126 20.52 7.91 -6.54
CA PRO A 126 19.38 8.80 -6.34
C PRO A 126 19.54 10.19 -6.95
N GLU A 127 20.77 10.63 -7.27
CA GLU A 127 21.02 11.91 -7.94
C GLU A 127 20.49 11.93 -9.38
N GLN A 128 20.26 10.75 -9.97
CA GLN A 128 19.73 10.62 -11.31
C GLN A 128 18.23 10.30 -11.27
N PRO A 129 17.43 10.86 -12.20
CA PRO A 129 16.03 10.52 -12.33
C PRO A 129 15.83 9.01 -12.53
N GLY A 130 14.85 8.44 -11.84
CA GLY A 130 14.55 7.00 -11.88
C GLY A 130 13.07 6.71 -11.84
N LYS A 131 12.76 5.43 -11.85
CA LYS A 131 11.38 4.93 -11.72
C LYS A 131 11.29 3.92 -10.58
N PRO A 132 10.20 3.90 -9.82
CA PRO A 132 9.92 2.84 -8.88
C PRO A 132 9.93 1.45 -9.53
N ARG A 133 10.07 0.42 -8.72
CA ARG A 133 10.06 -0.98 -9.15
C ARG A 133 8.99 -1.75 -8.40
N ASN A 134 8.31 -2.61 -9.14
CA ASN A 134 7.39 -3.57 -8.57
C ASN A 134 8.17 -4.82 -8.19
N ILE A 135 8.22 -5.15 -6.88
CA ILE A 135 9.02 -6.23 -6.32
C ILE A 135 8.08 -7.37 -5.93
N PRO A 136 8.29 -8.59 -6.46
CA PRO A 136 7.44 -9.73 -6.12
C PRO A 136 7.72 -10.19 -4.68
N LEU A 137 6.66 -10.27 -3.86
CA LEU A 137 6.69 -10.84 -2.51
C LEU A 137 6.12 -12.25 -2.49
N TYR A 138 5.16 -12.51 -3.37
CA TYR A 138 4.53 -13.80 -3.53
C TYR A 138 3.98 -13.95 -4.95
N GLN A 139 4.38 -15.01 -5.61
CA GLN A 139 3.88 -15.38 -6.93
C GLN A 139 3.46 -16.85 -6.89
N PRO A 140 2.16 -17.13 -6.76
CA PRO A 140 1.69 -18.50 -6.75
C PRO A 140 1.93 -19.16 -8.12
N PRO A 141 2.17 -20.48 -8.18
CA PRO A 141 2.30 -21.22 -9.43
C PRO A 141 1.03 -21.09 -10.29
N VAL A 142 -0.12 -21.04 -9.63
CA VAL A 142 -1.44 -20.87 -10.26
C VAL A 142 -2.28 -19.94 -9.41
N TYR A 143 -2.75 -18.86 -10.00
CA TYR A 143 -3.76 -18.00 -9.38
C TYR A 143 -5.13 -18.68 -9.47
N GLN A 144 -5.80 -18.90 -8.34
CA GLN A 144 -7.09 -19.61 -8.27
C GLN A 144 -8.31 -18.67 -8.25
N GLY A 145 -8.10 -17.39 -8.51
CA GLY A 145 -9.17 -16.38 -8.47
C GLY A 145 -9.65 -16.06 -7.06
N ASN A 146 -8.90 -16.44 -6.03
CA ASN A 146 -9.18 -16.14 -4.64
C ASN A 146 -8.05 -15.28 -4.03
N ARG A 147 -8.32 -14.65 -2.91
CA ARG A 147 -7.38 -13.74 -2.26
C ARG A 147 -6.16 -14.45 -1.68
N ASP A 148 -6.26 -15.73 -1.35
CA ASP A 148 -5.18 -16.52 -0.77
C ASP A 148 -4.08 -16.86 -1.80
N THR A 149 -4.47 -16.94 -3.08
CA THR A 149 -3.55 -17.18 -4.20
C THR A 149 -3.28 -15.94 -5.05
N GLU A 150 -3.74 -14.76 -4.61
CA GLU A 150 -3.47 -13.49 -5.30
C GLU A 150 -1.98 -13.15 -5.21
N PRO A 151 -1.30 -12.84 -6.34
CA PRO A 151 0.08 -12.39 -6.32
C PRO A 151 0.24 -11.13 -5.44
N ARG A 152 1.35 -11.05 -4.71
CA ARG A 152 1.66 -9.90 -3.85
C ARG A 152 2.98 -9.26 -4.25
N PHE A 153 2.96 -7.94 -4.32
CA PHE A 153 4.10 -7.12 -4.69
C PHE A 153 4.26 -5.95 -3.73
N ALA A 154 5.50 -5.48 -3.60
CA ALA A 154 5.78 -4.17 -3.04
C ALA A 154 6.22 -3.22 -4.15
N VAL A 155 5.79 -1.97 -4.10
CA VAL A 155 6.36 -0.91 -4.94
C VAL A 155 7.51 -0.27 -4.17
N LEU A 156 8.74 -0.41 -4.65
CA LEU A 156 9.94 0.20 -4.07
C LEU A 156 10.35 1.42 -4.90
N THR A 157 10.59 2.54 -4.22
CA THR A 157 11.12 3.76 -4.81
C THR A 157 12.23 4.37 -3.94
N ARG A 158 12.95 5.36 -4.49
CA ARG A 158 13.93 6.18 -3.79
C ARG A 158 13.68 7.64 -4.13
N LEU A 159 13.73 8.55 -3.15
CA LEU A 159 13.54 9.97 -3.37
C LEU A 159 14.86 10.66 -3.76
N GLN A 160 14.81 11.66 -4.66
CA GLN A 160 15.99 12.44 -5.04
C GLN A 160 16.46 13.41 -3.94
N GLN A 161 15.61 13.75 -2.98
CA GLN A 161 15.97 14.67 -1.91
C GLN A 161 16.81 13.98 -0.83
N PRO A 162 18.00 14.51 -0.49
CA PRO A 162 18.82 13.98 0.61
C PRO A 162 18.06 13.93 1.94
N PRO A 163 18.25 12.88 2.76
CA PRO A 163 19.22 11.79 2.65
C PRO A 163 18.78 10.65 1.71
N HIS A 164 17.96 10.91 0.70
CA HIS A 164 17.51 9.98 -0.32
C HIS A 164 16.82 8.72 0.21
N PRO A 165 15.79 8.85 1.04
CA PRO A 165 15.15 7.69 1.64
C PRO A 165 14.53 6.77 0.60
N PHE A 166 14.64 5.47 0.85
CA PHE A 166 13.83 4.48 0.15
C PHE A 166 12.42 4.47 0.76
N ILE A 167 11.44 4.20 -0.08
CA ILE A 167 10.04 4.01 0.34
C ILE A 167 9.52 2.76 -0.34
N ALA A 168 8.92 1.87 0.44
CA ALA A 168 8.15 0.75 -0.09
C ALA A 168 6.72 0.80 0.40
N THR A 169 5.80 0.45 -0.49
CA THR A 169 4.42 0.18 -0.11
C THR A 169 4.02 -1.22 -0.55
N LEU A 170 3.31 -1.92 0.30
CA LEU A 170 2.90 -3.30 0.09
C LEU A 170 1.42 -3.50 0.43
N HIS A 171 0.88 -4.62 -0.02
CA HIS A 171 -0.40 -5.16 0.41
C HIS A 171 -0.24 -6.67 0.58
N LEU A 172 -0.22 -7.14 1.81
CA LEU A 172 -0.02 -8.56 2.15
C LEU A 172 -1.29 -9.39 1.97
N THR A 173 -1.15 -10.69 2.09
CA THR A 173 -2.28 -11.63 2.02
C THR A 173 -3.34 -11.27 3.05
N THR A 174 -4.61 -11.20 2.61
CA THR A 174 -5.73 -10.72 3.41
C THR A 174 -6.10 -11.64 4.56
N LEU A 175 -6.75 -11.07 5.59
CA LEU A 175 -7.37 -11.73 6.74
C LEU A 175 -8.71 -12.44 6.39
N MET A 176 -8.92 -12.91 5.16
CA MET A 176 -10.20 -13.50 4.76
C MET A 176 -10.70 -14.60 5.71
N GLY A 177 -9.74 -15.37 6.26
CA GLY A 177 -10.01 -16.43 7.20
C GLY A 177 -10.59 -15.97 8.53
N GLU A 178 -10.30 -14.76 8.92
CA GLU A 178 -10.65 -14.21 10.24
C GLU A 178 -11.97 -13.40 10.19
N ARG A 179 -12.37 -12.94 8.98
CA ARG A 179 -13.56 -12.10 8.78
C ARG A 179 -14.89 -12.86 8.65
N HIS A 180 -14.85 -14.12 8.23
CA HIS A 180 -16.03 -14.93 7.90
C HIS A 180 -15.99 -16.24 8.66
N PRO A 181 -16.52 -16.30 9.89
CA PRO A 181 -16.72 -17.55 10.59
C PRO A 181 -17.74 -18.44 9.85
N PRO A 182 -17.61 -19.76 9.87
CA PRO A 182 -16.56 -20.51 10.55
C PRO A 182 -15.41 -20.85 9.62
N LEU A 183 -14.28 -20.19 9.76
CA LEU A 183 -13.11 -20.61 9.01
C LEU A 183 -12.28 -21.59 9.83
N SER A 184 -11.68 -22.56 9.14
CA SER A 184 -10.85 -23.54 9.79
C SER A 184 -9.61 -22.85 10.37
N ARG A 185 -9.21 -23.24 11.59
CA ARG A 185 -7.99 -22.78 12.25
C ARG A 185 -6.77 -22.85 11.32
N ASN A 186 -6.69 -23.90 10.50
CA ASN A 186 -5.62 -24.09 9.54
C ASN A 186 -5.54 -22.96 8.48
N LYS A 187 -6.68 -22.41 8.02
CA LYS A 187 -6.66 -21.30 7.04
C LYS A 187 -6.17 -20.01 7.66
N ILE A 188 -6.51 -19.76 8.91
CA ILE A 188 -6.02 -18.61 9.66
C ILE A 188 -4.50 -18.70 9.82
N GLU A 189 -4.00 -19.84 10.30
CA GLU A 189 -2.58 -20.10 10.46
C GLU A 189 -1.82 -20.00 9.13
N GLN A 190 -2.37 -20.52 8.05
CA GLN A 190 -1.79 -20.36 6.70
C GLN A 190 -1.67 -18.89 6.28
N SER A 191 -2.69 -18.07 6.52
CA SER A 191 -2.64 -16.64 6.21
C SER A 191 -1.55 -15.91 7.00
N HIS A 192 -1.37 -16.24 8.29
CA HIS A 192 -0.30 -15.70 9.12
C HIS A 192 1.09 -16.09 8.60
N LEU A 193 1.28 -17.37 8.26
CA LEU A 193 2.55 -17.87 7.71
C LEU A 193 2.86 -17.23 6.33
N MET A 194 1.85 -17.04 5.49
CA MET A 194 2.04 -16.39 4.19
C MET A 194 2.47 -14.93 4.35
N ARG A 195 1.87 -14.17 5.27
CA ARG A 195 2.26 -12.78 5.53
C ARG A 195 3.70 -12.70 6.08
N ASP A 196 4.07 -13.59 7.01
CA ASP A 196 5.45 -13.66 7.52
C ASP A 196 6.44 -13.98 6.40
N GLN A 197 6.13 -14.95 5.55
CA GLN A 197 6.96 -15.28 4.39
C GLN A 197 7.11 -14.10 3.42
N GLN A 198 6.05 -13.34 3.17
CA GLN A 198 6.08 -12.17 2.30
C GLN A 198 6.96 -11.06 2.88
N VAL A 199 6.92 -10.84 4.20
CA VAL A 199 7.81 -9.89 4.87
C VAL A 199 9.26 -10.35 4.79
N ARG A 200 9.55 -11.62 5.07
CA ARG A 200 10.91 -12.18 4.93
C ARG A 200 11.44 -12.03 3.52
N GLN A 201 10.64 -12.32 2.51
CA GLN A 201 11.00 -12.13 1.11
C GLN A 201 11.35 -10.67 0.80
N LEU A 202 10.59 -9.70 1.35
CA LEU A 202 10.93 -8.29 1.19
C LEU A 202 12.28 -7.97 1.83
N LEU A 203 12.51 -8.41 3.08
CA LEU A 203 13.76 -8.15 3.80
C LEU A 203 14.96 -8.72 3.05
N GLU A 204 14.88 -9.95 2.55
CA GLU A 204 15.93 -10.55 1.72
C GLU A 204 16.24 -9.73 0.46
N LEU A 205 15.20 -9.25 -0.25
CA LEU A 205 15.36 -8.45 -1.46
C LEU A 205 15.99 -7.08 -1.21
N VAL A 206 15.80 -6.49 -0.03
CA VAL A 206 16.37 -5.17 0.31
C VAL A 206 17.62 -5.25 1.17
N GLN A 207 18.02 -6.45 1.61
CA GLN A 207 19.10 -6.70 2.55
C GLN A 207 20.39 -5.98 2.13
N GLN A 208 20.94 -6.35 0.99
CA GLN A 208 22.26 -5.91 0.55
C GLN A 208 22.35 -4.40 0.27
N HIS A 209 21.29 -3.81 -0.26
CA HIS A 209 21.34 -2.44 -0.79
C HIS A 209 20.72 -1.38 0.13
N ILE A 210 19.93 -1.81 1.12
CA ILE A 210 19.24 -0.91 2.04
C ILE A 210 19.64 -1.21 3.48
N LEU A 211 19.43 -2.45 3.94
CA LEU A 211 19.64 -2.77 5.36
C LEU A 211 21.13 -2.79 5.74
N GLU A 212 21.97 -3.50 5.01
CA GLU A 212 23.42 -3.57 5.27
C GLU A 212 24.14 -2.23 5.05
N THR A 213 23.53 -1.31 4.31
CA THR A 213 24.10 0.03 4.04
C THR A 213 23.48 1.12 4.90
N ASP A 214 22.62 0.78 5.86
CA ASP A 214 21.93 1.72 6.77
C ASP A 214 21.22 2.87 6.04
N GLN A 215 20.67 2.60 4.86
CA GLN A 215 19.92 3.62 4.13
C GLN A 215 18.58 3.90 4.81
N PRO A 216 18.15 5.17 4.89
CA PRO A 216 16.82 5.48 5.41
C PRO A 216 15.75 4.76 4.58
N PHE A 217 14.90 3.99 5.24
CA PHE A 217 13.86 3.22 4.57
C PHE A 217 12.53 3.34 5.31
N ILE A 218 11.49 3.74 4.59
CA ILE A 218 10.12 3.84 5.07
C ILE A 218 9.32 2.71 4.42
N LEU A 219 8.83 1.79 5.22
CA LEU A 219 8.00 0.68 4.78
C LEU A 219 6.56 0.94 5.21
N THR A 220 5.63 0.94 4.25
CA THR A 220 4.22 1.28 4.48
C THR A 220 3.29 0.27 3.83
N GLY A 221 2.03 0.28 4.21
CA GLY A 221 0.99 -0.42 3.46
C GLY A 221 -0.06 -1.08 4.33
N ASP A 222 -0.91 -1.82 3.63
CA ASP A 222 -1.87 -2.73 4.24
C ASP A 222 -1.18 -4.09 4.48
N PHE A 223 -0.80 -4.31 5.73
CA PHE A 223 -0.16 -5.57 6.15
C PHE A 223 -1.20 -6.69 6.34
N ASN A 224 -2.49 -6.35 6.38
CA ASN A 224 -3.55 -7.28 6.77
C ASN A 224 -3.26 -8.01 8.09
N ALA A 225 -2.43 -7.41 8.94
CA ALA A 225 -1.89 -7.98 10.16
C ALA A 225 -1.98 -6.98 11.30
N PRO A 226 -2.60 -7.33 12.43
CA PRO A 226 -2.51 -6.54 13.65
C PRO A 226 -1.07 -6.58 14.21
N ARG A 227 -0.75 -5.63 15.09
CA ARG A 227 0.61 -5.42 15.62
C ARG A 227 1.25 -6.63 16.31
N GLN A 228 0.44 -7.59 16.79
CA GLN A 228 0.90 -8.76 17.52
C GLN A 228 1.25 -9.94 16.60
N GLU A 229 0.97 -9.82 15.30
CA GLU A 229 1.20 -10.91 14.36
C GLU A 229 2.70 -11.11 14.07
N PHE A 230 3.08 -12.33 13.76
CA PHE A 230 4.48 -12.74 13.55
C PHE A 230 5.20 -11.89 12.50
N CYS A 231 4.55 -11.55 11.39
CA CYS A 231 5.15 -10.72 10.34
C CYS A 231 5.52 -9.31 10.85
N ILE A 232 4.74 -8.75 11.76
CA ILE A 232 5.03 -7.46 12.42
C ILE A 232 6.12 -7.63 13.48
N ALA A 233 6.02 -8.67 14.30
CA ALA A 233 7.03 -8.96 15.32
C ALA A 233 8.41 -9.18 14.68
N HIS A 234 8.48 -9.87 13.55
CA HIS A 234 9.70 -10.11 12.81
C HIS A 234 10.39 -8.81 12.35
N LEU A 235 9.65 -7.81 11.88
CA LEU A 235 10.20 -6.49 11.55
C LEU A 235 10.80 -5.78 12.77
N LEU A 236 10.22 -6.02 13.95
CA LEU A 236 10.61 -5.36 15.21
C LEU A 236 11.73 -6.10 15.96
N GLU A 237 12.20 -7.26 15.48
CA GLU A 237 13.35 -7.94 16.03
C GLU A 237 14.58 -7.02 16.03
N SER A 238 15.38 -7.11 17.09
CA SER A 238 16.52 -6.20 17.33
C SER A 238 17.54 -6.18 16.19
N GLU A 239 17.72 -7.29 15.50
CA GLU A 239 18.59 -7.42 14.34
C GLU A 239 18.09 -6.66 13.11
N ASN A 240 16.76 -6.53 12.94
CA ASN A 240 16.16 -5.83 11.81
C ASN A 240 16.08 -4.31 12.01
N GLN A 241 16.21 -3.80 13.23
CA GLN A 241 16.26 -2.37 13.59
C GLN A 241 15.11 -1.49 13.06
N PHE A 242 13.99 -2.08 12.68
CA PHE A 242 12.82 -1.31 12.30
C PHE A 242 12.13 -0.71 13.53
N VAL A 243 11.53 0.46 13.33
CA VAL A 243 10.66 1.11 14.31
C VAL A 243 9.28 1.23 13.70
N ARG A 244 8.27 0.61 14.30
CA ARG A 244 6.89 0.92 13.96
C ARG A 244 6.58 2.33 14.43
N LEU A 245 6.14 3.19 13.53
CA LEU A 245 5.68 4.53 13.89
C LEU A 245 4.29 4.38 14.52
N LYS A 246 4.28 4.47 15.84
CA LYS A 246 3.07 4.23 16.63
C LYS A 246 2.13 5.42 16.49
N PRO A 247 0.84 5.23 16.08
CA PRO A 247 -0.15 6.29 16.11
C PRO A 247 -0.39 6.83 17.52
N GLU A 248 -0.68 8.13 17.62
CA GLU A 248 -1.04 8.81 18.89
C GLU A 248 -2.23 8.12 19.55
N GLU A 249 -3.22 7.73 18.73
CA GLU A 249 -4.36 6.90 19.15
C GLU A 249 -4.38 5.62 18.30
N GLU A 250 -4.31 4.48 18.96
CA GLU A 250 -4.42 3.17 18.29
C GLU A 250 -5.88 2.79 18.11
N VAL A 251 -6.48 3.29 17.05
CA VAL A 251 -7.83 2.90 16.59
C VAL A 251 -7.73 1.90 15.44
N SER A 252 -8.84 1.27 15.09
CA SER A 252 -8.91 0.43 13.90
C SER A 252 -8.63 1.24 12.65
N SER A 253 -7.85 0.69 11.73
CA SER A 253 -7.66 1.24 10.38
C SER A 253 -8.58 0.62 9.33
N HIS A 254 -9.46 -0.32 9.69
CA HIS A 254 -10.37 -1.00 8.77
C HIS A 254 -11.75 -1.23 9.39
N ALA A 255 -12.81 -0.97 8.62
CA ALA A 255 -14.21 -1.04 9.07
C ALA A 255 -14.64 -2.40 9.68
N GLY A 256 -14.06 -3.51 9.24
CA GLY A 256 -14.41 -4.85 9.68
C GLY A 256 -13.46 -5.49 10.69
N ILE A 257 -12.47 -4.74 11.21
CA ILE A 257 -11.40 -5.27 12.08
C ILE A 257 -11.25 -4.31 13.27
N SER A 258 -11.11 -4.85 14.47
CA SER A 258 -11.01 -4.03 15.69
C SER A 258 -9.65 -3.38 15.91
N GLU A 259 -8.62 -3.81 15.20
CA GLU A 259 -7.25 -3.33 15.33
C GLU A 259 -6.74 -2.71 14.03
N ALA A 260 -5.70 -1.87 14.12
CA ALA A 260 -5.02 -1.35 12.94
C ALA A 260 -4.26 -2.47 12.22
N ILE A 261 -4.45 -2.55 10.90
CA ILE A 261 -3.76 -3.49 10.00
C ILE A 261 -2.93 -2.77 8.94
N ASP A 262 -3.06 -1.46 8.87
CA ASP A 262 -2.23 -0.57 8.05
C ASP A 262 -1.14 0.03 8.93
N HIS A 263 0.11 -0.02 8.48
CA HIS A 263 1.25 0.39 9.29
C HIS A 263 2.27 1.20 8.50
N ILE A 264 3.07 1.99 9.26
CA ILE A 264 4.26 2.66 8.77
C ILE A 264 5.43 2.24 9.68
N PHE A 265 6.51 1.78 9.07
CA PHE A 265 7.77 1.46 9.74
C PHE A 265 8.90 2.33 9.20
N PHE A 266 9.89 2.57 10.02
CA PHE A 266 11.11 3.29 9.66
C PHE A 266 12.36 2.46 10.00
N TYR A 267 13.35 2.49 9.12
CA TYR A 267 14.66 1.86 9.29
C TYR A 267 15.78 2.83 8.83
N PRO A 268 16.97 2.78 9.42
CA PRO A 268 17.28 2.22 10.73
C PRO A 268 16.92 3.23 11.84
N ARG A 269 16.63 2.76 13.04
CA ARG A 269 16.26 3.60 14.20
C ARG A 269 17.21 4.80 14.39
N LYS A 270 18.50 4.61 14.19
CA LYS A 270 19.51 5.65 14.38
C LYS A 270 19.39 6.85 13.43
N ARG A 271 18.69 6.71 12.30
CA ARG A 271 18.43 7.79 11.35
C ARG A 271 17.13 8.54 11.61
N LEU A 272 16.27 8.01 12.44
CA LEU A 272 15.03 8.65 12.86
C LEU A 272 15.34 9.70 13.93
N VAL A 273 15.10 10.97 13.65
CA VAL A 273 15.26 12.08 14.60
C VAL A 273 14.03 12.18 15.48
N ASP A 274 12.87 12.34 14.86
CA ASP A 274 11.58 12.47 15.52
C ASP A 274 10.45 12.03 14.56
N TYR A 275 9.28 11.74 15.10
CA TYR A 275 8.09 11.48 14.32
C TYR A 275 6.81 11.77 15.08
N ARG A 276 5.78 12.10 14.32
CA ARG A 276 4.39 12.09 14.75
C ARG A 276 3.60 11.16 13.83
N CYS A 277 2.76 10.29 14.36
CA CYS A 277 1.96 9.35 13.57
C CYS A 277 0.50 9.36 14.07
N TRP A 278 -0.46 9.30 13.14
CA TRP A 278 -1.89 9.23 13.48
C TRP A 278 -2.68 8.44 12.44
N ILE A 279 -3.85 7.98 12.82
CA ILE A 279 -4.85 7.42 11.93
C ILE A 279 -5.89 8.51 11.68
N GLU A 280 -6.08 8.89 10.41
CA GLU A 280 -7.03 9.92 10.03
C GLU A 280 -8.45 9.36 10.01
N ALA A 281 -9.26 9.71 11.00
CA ALA A 281 -10.61 9.19 11.21
C ALA A 281 -11.72 10.22 10.95
N SER A 282 -11.43 11.27 10.14
CA SER A 282 -12.42 12.28 9.76
C SER A 282 -13.57 11.70 8.92
N ASP A 283 -14.66 12.44 8.80
CA ASP A 283 -15.79 12.07 7.94
C ASP A 283 -15.38 11.86 6.48
N LEU A 284 -14.41 12.62 5.99
CA LEU A 284 -13.86 12.40 4.64
C LEU A 284 -13.16 11.05 4.53
N ALA A 285 -12.35 10.67 5.52
CA ALA A 285 -11.68 9.38 5.55
C ALA A 285 -12.70 8.23 5.57
N ARG A 286 -13.70 8.30 6.46
CA ARG A 286 -14.74 7.27 6.60
C ARG A 286 -15.58 7.08 5.35
N ARG A 287 -15.75 8.13 4.53
CA ARG A 287 -16.51 8.08 3.27
C ARG A 287 -15.66 7.71 2.06
N SER A 288 -14.33 7.74 2.16
CA SER A 288 -13.44 7.54 1.01
C SER A 288 -13.05 6.09 0.77
N SER A 289 -12.92 5.27 1.83
CA SER A 289 -12.53 3.86 1.77
C SER A 289 -13.04 3.11 3.00
N ASP A 290 -13.03 1.78 2.97
CA ASP A 290 -13.22 0.92 4.14
C ASP A 290 -11.96 0.83 5.02
N HIS A 291 -10.86 1.44 4.58
CA HIS A 291 -9.68 1.72 5.39
C HIS A 291 -9.54 3.20 5.74
N LEU A 292 -8.91 3.48 6.88
CA LEU A 292 -8.53 4.83 7.30
C LEU A 292 -7.04 5.06 7.03
N PRO A 293 -6.64 6.24 6.51
CA PRO A 293 -5.24 6.52 6.27
C PRO A 293 -4.41 6.49 7.55
N VAL A 294 -3.26 5.82 7.49
CA VAL A 294 -2.20 6.01 8.48
C VAL A 294 -1.23 7.05 7.94
N THR A 295 -0.99 8.10 8.71
CA THR A 295 -0.15 9.23 8.31
C THR A 295 0.95 9.44 9.33
N ALA A 296 2.16 9.73 8.86
CA ALA A 296 3.28 10.10 9.72
C ALA A 296 4.04 11.30 9.18
N GLU A 297 4.40 12.23 10.07
CA GLU A 297 5.45 13.21 9.86
C GLU A 297 6.75 12.65 10.41
N ILE A 298 7.78 12.56 9.57
CA ILE A 298 9.03 11.86 9.90
C ILE A 298 10.19 12.80 9.67
N GLN A 299 11.04 12.97 10.68
CA GLN A 299 12.29 13.73 10.59
C GLN A 299 13.48 12.78 10.47
N ILE A 300 14.23 12.89 9.36
CA ILE A 300 15.29 11.96 8.94
C ILE A 300 16.62 12.71 8.88
N LYS A 301 17.69 12.12 9.46
CA LYS A 301 19.06 12.62 9.35
C LYS A 301 19.93 11.77 8.43
#